data_8c68dab51a87fbf78e8493066214f254
#
_entry.id   8c68dab51a87fbf78e8493066214f254
#
_cell.length_a   1.000
_cell.length_b   1.000
_cell.length_c   1.000
_cell.angle_alpha   90.00
_cell.angle_beta   90.00
_cell.angle_gamma   90.00
#
_symmetry.space_group_name_H-M   'P 1'
#
loop_
_entity.id
_entity.type
_entity.pdbx_description
1 polymer ?
#
loop_
_entity_poly.entity_id
_entity_poly.type
_entity_poly.pdbx_seq_one_letter_code
_entity_poly.pdbx_strand_id
1 'polypeptide(L)'
;MTSRPLMTLQVEVPPPQKLGPVPHGTRVIAPITGGVFEGRRLRGKVLPGGGDWTLLRSDGVLELDLRITLETDNGALIFMASFGLRHGPPEVLAAIARGESVDPSKYYFRTFPRFEASVEKYAFLNRMICVGAGEALPDGAIHRIDEIL
;
A
#
# COMPACT_ATOMS: atom_id res chain seq x y z
N MET A 1 -7.96 -13.06 18.72
CA MET A 1 -8.23 -12.36 17.45
C MET A 1 -7.47 -13.07 16.36
N THR A 2 -8.13 -13.42 15.27
CA THR A 2 -7.55 -14.15 14.15
C THR A 2 -7.70 -13.34 12.88
N SER A 3 -7.04 -13.76 11.82
CA SER A 3 -7.15 -13.12 10.51
C SER A 3 -7.31 -14.17 9.41
N ARG A 4 -7.76 -13.72 8.25
CA ARG A 4 -7.73 -14.54 7.04
C ARG A 4 -7.40 -13.68 5.82
N PRO A 5 -6.75 -14.26 4.80
CA PRO A 5 -6.40 -13.52 3.59
C PRO A 5 -7.63 -12.92 2.90
N LEU A 6 -7.54 -11.63 2.57
CA LEU A 6 -8.54 -10.93 1.75
C LEU A 6 -8.05 -10.80 0.31
N MET A 7 -6.87 -10.24 0.11
CA MET A 7 -6.30 -10.05 -1.22
C MET A 7 -4.80 -9.83 -1.17
N THR A 8 -4.14 -10.07 -2.29
CA THR A 8 -2.80 -9.56 -2.58
C THR A 8 -2.93 -8.43 -3.58
N LEU A 9 -2.33 -7.30 -3.27
CA LEU A 9 -2.35 -6.08 -4.07
C LEU A 9 -0.93 -5.76 -4.51
N GLN A 10 -0.72 -5.59 -5.81
CA GLN A 10 0.55 -5.09 -6.34
C GLN A 10 0.30 -3.75 -7.02
N VAL A 11 1.03 -2.71 -6.60
CA VAL A 11 0.95 -1.37 -7.15
C VAL A 11 2.20 -1.03 -7.94
N GLU A 12 2.03 -0.30 -9.04
CA GLU A 12 3.10 0.20 -9.88
C GLU A 12 3.38 1.65 -9.53
N VAL A 13 4.65 1.94 -9.23
CA VAL A 13 5.12 3.26 -8.82
C VAL A 13 6.22 3.71 -9.78
N PRO A 14 5.98 4.72 -10.62
CA PRO A 14 7.03 5.35 -11.41
C PRO A 14 7.97 6.15 -10.52
N PRO A 15 9.06 6.74 -11.06
CA PRO A 15 9.94 7.59 -10.26
C PRO A 15 9.15 8.62 -9.47
N PRO A 16 9.36 8.70 -8.13
CA PRO A 16 8.52 9.54 -7.27
C PRO A 16 8.87 11.02 -7.37
N GLN A 17 7.93 11.85 -6.89
CA GLN A 17 8.12 13.29 -6.73
C GLN A 17 8.81 13.54 -5.38
N LYS A 18 10.04 14.01 -5.41
CA LYS A 18 10.83 14.27 -4.20
C LYS A 18 10.75 15.75 -3.85
N LEU A 19 9.91 16.11 -2.87
CA LEU A 19 9.79 17.50 -2.41
C LEU A 19 10.99 17.90 -1.54
N GLY A 20 11.50 16.96 -0.72
CA GLY A 20 12.57 17.22 0.21
C GLY A 20 12.10 17.55 1.62
N PRO A 21 12.97 18.19 2.45
CA PRO A 21 12.65 18.49 3.84
C PRO A 21 11.49 19.47 3.96
N VAL A 22 10.55 19.14 4.83
CA VAL A 22 9.40 19.97 5.23
C VAL A 22 9.33 19.95 6.77
N PRO A 23 8.46 20.77 7.41
CA PRO A 23 8.46 20.86 8.88
C PRO A 23 8.29 19.54 9.63
N HIS A 24 7.57 18.57 9.04
CA HIS A 24 7.28 17.29 9.70
C HIS A 24 8.21 16.14 9.28
N GLY A 25 9.17 16.36 8.39
CA GLY A 25 10.07 15.33 7.89
C GLY A 25 10.45 15.54 6.45
N THR A 26 10.70 14.47 5.71
CA THR A 26 11.00 14.52 4.27
C THR A 26 9.81 13.98 3.49
N ARG A 27 9.24 14.83 2.63
CA ARG A 27 8.08 14.47 1.83
C ARG A 27 8.48 13.89 0.49
N VAL A 28 7.95 12.71 0.17
CA VAL A 28 8.05 12.09 -1.15
C VAL A 28 6.66 11.60 -1.54
N ILE A 29 6.20 12.02 -2.71
CA ILE A 29 4.91 11.59 -3.24
C ILE A 29 5.15 10.55 -4.32
N ALA A 30 4.61 9.35 -4.13
CA ALA A 30 4.71 8.25 -5.07
C ALA A 30 3.40 8.13 -5.86
N PRO A 31 3.34 8.59 -7.13
CA PRO A 31 2.16 8.35 -7.95
C PRO A 31 1.94 6.84 -8.14
N ILE A 32 0.68 6.43 -8.19
CA ILE A 32 0.31 5.06 -8.51
C ILE A 32 -0.30 5.06 -9.90
N THR A 33 0.33 4.34 -10.83
CA THR A 33 -0.05 4.34 -12.24
C THR A 33 -0.83 3.12 -12.67
N GLY A 34 -0.86 2.09 -11.84
CA GLY A 34 -1.56 0.85 -12.13
C GLY A 34 -1.24 -0.23 -11.12
N GLY A 35 -1.60 -1.44 -11.47
CA GLY A 35 -1.37 -2.62 -10.66
C GLY A 35 -2.51 -3.61 -10.76
N VAL A 36 -2.43 -4.66 -9.97
CA VAL A 36 -3.41 -5.73 -9.93
C VAL A 36 -3.72 -6.12 -8.49
N PHE A 37 -4.89 -6.63 -8.25
CA PHE A 37 -5.25 -7.24 -6.98
C PHE A 37 -6.00 -8.54 -7.20
N GLU A 38 -5.80 -9.49 -6.32
CA GLU A 38 -6.41 -10.80 -6.40
C GLU A 38 -6.69 -11.36 -5.01
N GLY A 39 -7.89 -11.89 -4.84
CA GLY A 39 -8.34 -12.59 -3.65
C GLY A 39 -9.48 -13.55 -3.98
N ARG A 40 -9.96 -14.26 -2.97
CA ARG A 40 -11.02 -15.26 -3.16
C ARG A 40 -12.36 -14.64 -3.56
N ARG A 41 -12.64 -13.43 -3.07
CA ARG A 41 -13.94 -12.76 -3.22
C ARG A 41 -13.93 -11.59 -4.19
N LEU A 42 -12.76 -11.14 -4.60
CA LEU A 42 -12.62 -9.99 -5.51
C LEU A 42 -11.25 -10.02 -6.18
N ARG A 43 -11.22 -9.53 -7.42
CA ARG A 43 -9.99 -9.33 -8.18
C ARG A 43 -10.20 -8.29 -9.26
N GLY A 44 -9.12 -7.73 -9.75
CA GLY A 44 -9.14 -6.72 -10.80
C GLY A 44 -7.83 -5.95 -10.89
N LYS A 45 -7.94 -4.69 -11.24
CA LYS A 45 -6.80 -3.81 -11.47
C LYS A 45 -6.88 -2.54 -10.64
N VAL A 46 -5.71 -1.95 -10.42
CA VAL A 46 -5.57 -0.62 -9.81
C VAL A 46 -5.67 0.43 -10.92
N LEU A 47 -6.55 1.39 -10.74
CA LEU A 47 -6.65 2.50 -11.70
C LEU A 47 -5.53 3.52 -11.46
N PRO A 48 -5.06 4.21 -12.52
CA PRO A 48 -4.16 5.33 -12.35
C PRO A 48 -4.86 6.51 -11.67
N GLY A 49 -4.07 7.45 -11.16
CA GLY A 49 -4.57 8.67 -10.52
C GLY A 49 -4.54 8.65 -9.00
N GLY A 50 -4.17 7.52 -8.41
CA GLY A 50 -3.90 7.44 -6.99
C GLY A 50 -2.46 7.80 -6.64
N GLY A 51 -2.11 7.69 -5.37
CA GLY A 51 -0.77 7.98 -4.91
C GLY A 51 -0.53 7.51 -3.48
N ASP A 52 0.72 7.57 -3.10
CA ASP A 52 1.17 7.37 -1.73
C ASP A 52 1.91 8.64 -1.29
N TRP A 53 1.33 9.38 -0.36
CA TRP A 53 1.89 10.62 0.17
C TRP A 53 2.79 10.30 1.35
N THR A 54 3.98 9.76 1.05
CA THR A 54 4.90 9.29 2.08
C THR A 54 5.59 10.42 2.81
N LEU A 55 5.84 10.23 4.09
CA LEU A 55 6.60 11.14 4.93
C LEU A 55 7.66 10.37 5.70
N LEU A 56 8.93 10.69 5.46
CA LEU A 56 10.04 10.13 6.24
C LEU A 56 10.25 11.03 7.47
N ARG A 57 9.99 10.46 8.64
CA ARG A 57 10.13 11.15 9.92
C ARG A 57 11.60 11.28 10.34
N SER A 58 11.87 12.16 11.28
CA SER A 58 13.23 12.37 11.82
C SER A 58 13.79 11.13 12.55
N ASP A 59 12.91 10.25 13.03
CA ASP A 59 13.30 8.99 13.68
C ASP A 59 13.56 7.84 12.68
N GLY A 60 13.50 8.10 11.37
CA GLY A 60 13.76 7.11 10.33
C GLY A 60 12.56 6.26 9.93
N VAL A 61 11.39 6.49 10.53
CA VAL A 61 10.16 5.78 10.16
C VAL A 61 9.53 6.47 8.96
N LEU A 62 9.20 5.69 7.92
CA LEU A 62 8.43 6.15 6.79
C LEU A 62 6.95 5.94 7.08
N GLU A 63 6.18 7.02 7.07
CA GLU A 63 4.72 6.95 7.09
C GLU A 63 4.20 6.85 5.66
N LEU A 64 3.27 5.93 5.44
CA LEU A 64 2.60 5.74 4.15
C LEU A 64 1.15 6.22 4.27
N ASP A 65 0.68 6.93 3.26
CA ASP A 65 -0.70 7.39 3.12
C ASP A 65 -1.13 7.11 1.68
N LEU A 66 -1.52 5.86 1.45
CA LEU A 66 -1.89 5.34 0.13
C LEU A 66 -3.38 5.56 -0.11
N ARG A 67 -3.71 6.13 -1.26
CA ARG A 67 -5.10 6.30 -1.72
C ARG A 67 -5.20 5.90 -3.17
N ILE A 68 -6.00 4.88 -3.46
CA ILE A 68 -6.16 4.31 -4.79
C ILE A 68 -7.61 3.91 -5.05
N THR A 69 -7.93 3.78 -6.33
CA THR A 69 -9.19 3.19 -6.77
C THR A 69 -8.90 1.83 -7.39
N LEU A 70 -9.65 0.83 -6.93
CA LEU A 70 -9.62 -0.52 -7.47
C LEU A 70 -10.81 -0.68 -8.41
N GLU A 71 -10.60 -1.33 -9.55
CA GLU A 71 -11.68 -1.71 -10.45
C GLU A 71 -11.72 -3.23 -10.55
N THR A 72 -12.84 -3.80 -10.14
CA THR A 72 -13.03 -5.26 -10.22
C THR A 72 -13.22 -5.73 -11.67
N ASP A 73 -13.04 -7.03 -11.92
CA ASP A 73 -13.21 -7.61 -13.25
C ASP A 73 -14.58 -7.35 -13.87
N ASN A 74 -15.60 -7.15 -13.03
CA ASN A 74 -16.96 -6.82 -13.48
C ASN A 74 -17.27 -5.31 -13.45
N GLY A 75 -16.24 -4.46 -13.33
CA GLY A 75 -16.36 -3.01 -13.49
C GLY A 75 -16.79 -2.23 -12.25
N ALA A 76 -16.85 -2.86 -11.07
CA ALA A 76 -17.16 -2.15 -9.83
C ALA A 76 -15.94 -1.35 -9.36
N LEU A 77 -16.17 -0.14 -8.88
CA LEU A 77 -15.12 0.71 -8.31
C LEU A 77 -15.12 0.61 -6.79
N ILE A 78 -13.94 0.46 -6.21
CA ILE A 78 -13.71 0.37 -4.78
C ILE A 78 -12.63 1.38 -4.42
N PHE A 79 -12.90 2.27 -3.46
CA PHE A 79 -11.89 3.16 -2.91
C PHE A 79 -11.13 2.43 -1.79
N MET A 80 -9.82 2.58 -1.79
CA MET A 80 -8.96 2.09 -0.71
C MET A 80 -8.09 3.22 -0.19
N ALA A 81 -8.13 3.45 1.11
CA ALA A 81 -7.21 4.31 1.83
C ALA A 81 -6.43 3.46 2.83
N SER A 82 -5.11 3.54 2.79
CA SER A 82 -4.25 2.70 3.63
C SER A 82 -3.15 3.53 4.25
N PHE A 83 -3.16 3.63 5.57
CA PHE A 83 -2.04 4.18 6.32
C PHE A 83 -1.08 3.06 6.67
N GLY A 84 0.21 3.37 6.78
CA GLY A 84 1.19 2.37 7.16
C GLY A 84 2.48 2.96 7.70
N LEU A 85 3.33 2.06 8.21
CA LEU A 85 4.66 2.39 8.69
C LEU A 85 5.67 1.42 8.08
N ARG A 86 6.81 1.97 7.65
CA ARG A 86 7.96 1.19 7.19
C ARG A 86 9.22 1.69 7.87
N HIS A 87 9.98 0.78 8.47
CA HIS A 87 11.26 1.09 9.09
C HIS A 87 12.13 -0.16 9.17
N GLY A 88 13.41 0.02 9.47
CA GLY A 88 14.35 -1.07 9.58
C GLY A 88 15.76 -0.55 9.76
N PRO A 89 16.78 -1.44 9.71
CA PRO A 89 18.18 -1.04 9.78
C PRO A 89 18.52 -0.03 8.66
N PRO A 90 19.34 0.98 8.93
CA PRO A 90 19.67 2.01 7.93
C PRO A 90 20.21 1.46 6.61
N GLU A 91 21.04 0.42 6.65
CA GLU A 91 21.59 -0.22 5.45
C GLU A 91 20.53 -0.92 4.62
N VAL A 92 19.49 -1.47 5.25
CA VAL A 92 18.36 -2.11 4.56
C VAL A 92 17.50 -1.05 3.87
N LEU A 93 17.19 0.03 4.57
CA LEU A 93 16.40 1.14 4.01
C LEU A 93 17.15 1.83 2.86
N ALA A 94 18.46 1.97 2.97
CA ALA A 94 19.30 2.51 1.89
C ALA A 94 19.29 1.61 0.65
N ALA A 95 19.33 0.29 0.83
CA ALA A 95 19.23 -0.66 -0.27
C ALA A 95 17.88 -0.55 -0.99
N ILE A 96 16.79 -0.45 -0.24
CA ILE A 96 15.44 -0.25 -0.80
C ILE A 96 15.41 1.07 -1.60
N ALA A 97 15.95 2.14 -1.06
CA ALA A 97 15.99 3.45 -1.71
C ALA A 97 16.78 3.45 -3.03
N ARG A 98 17.78 2.57 -3.16
CA ARG A 98 18.54 2.37 -4.41
C ARG A 98 17.82 1.50 -5.43
N GLY A 99 16.63 1.00 -5.12
CA GLY A 99 15.89 0.10 -5.99
C GLY A 99 16.33 -1.36 -5.94
N GLU A 100 17.09 -1.74 -4.90
CA GLU A 100 17.48 -3.14 -4.71
C GLU A 100 16.34 -3.95 -4.12
N SER A 101 16.29 -5.23 -4.49
CA SER A 101 15.35 -6.17 -3.90
C SER A 101 15.89 -6.63 -2.54
N VAL A 102 15.10 -6.46 -1.48
CA VAL A 102 15.46 -6.85 -0.13
C VAL A 102 14.41 -7.78 0.43
N ASP A 103 14.84 -8.85 1.11
CA ASP A 103 13.93 -9.77 1.79
C ASP A 103 13.06 -8.99 2.79
N PRO A 104 11.71 -9.07 2.68
CA PRO A 104 10.80 -8.32 3.55
C PRO A 104 10.90 -8.70 5.03
N SER A 105 11.51 -9.84 5.37
CA SER A 105 11.79 -10.20 6.77
C SER A 105 12.81 -9.28 7.44
N LYS A 106 13.57 -8.51 6.66
CA LYS A 106 14.65 -7.63 7.16
C LYS A 106 14.19 -6.24 7.54
N TYR A 107 12.92 -5.92 7.30
CA TYR A 107 12.36 -4.62 7.65
C TYR A 107 10.91 -4.77 8.09
N TYR A 108 10.41 -3.77 8.78
CA TYR A 108 9.01 -3.68 9.17
C TYR A 108 8.24 -2.90 8.12
N PHE A 109 7.17 -3.47 7.58
CA PHE A 109 6.28 -2.79 6.64
C PHE A 109 4.86 -3.30 6.89
N ARG A 110 4.06 -2.52 7.64
CA ARG A 110 2.70 -2.89 8.02
C ARG A 110 1.74 -1.75 7.72
N THR A 111 0.55 -2.12 7.29
CA THR A 111 -0.48 -1.17 6.87
C THR A 111 -1.83 -1.54 7.47
N PHE A 112 -2.75 -0.57 7.49
CA PHE A 112 -4.15 -0.85 7.82
C PHE A 112 -5.05 -0.21 6.77
N PRO A 113 -5.39 -0.97 5.73
CA PRO A 113 -6.26 -0.50 4.67
C PRO A 113 -7.72 -0.45 5.11
N ARG A 114 -8.44 0.55 4.58
CA ARG A 114 -9.88 0.70 4.69
C ARG A 114 -10.47 0.83 3.31
N PHE A 115 -11.69 0.32 3.13
CA PHE A 115 -12.35 0.26 1.83
C PHE A 115 -13.70 0.95 1.87
N GLU A 116 -14.09 1.49 0.71
CA GLU A 116 -15.44 1.98 0.45
C GLU A 116 -15.93 1.41 -0.87
N ALA A 117 -17.10 0.77 -0.84
CA ALA A 117 -17.73 0.17 -2.01
C ALA A 117 -19.23 0.46 -1.99
N SER A 118 -19.79 0.92 -3.13
CA SER A 118 -21.23 1.16 -3.26
C SER A 118 -21.96 -0.01 -3.89
N VAL A 119 -21.28 -0.84 -4.66
CA VAL A 119 -21.88 -2.01 -5.30
C VAL A 119 -22.16 -3.10 -4.26
N GLU A 120 -23.39 -3.60 -4.22
CA GLU A 120 -23.86 -4.52 -3.17
C GLU A 120 -22.98 -5.77 -3.02
N LYS A 121 -22.51 -6.33 -4.12
CA LYS A 121 -21.62 -7.50 -4.11
C LYS A 121 -20.38 -7.31 -3.25
N TYR A 122 -19.88 -6.07 -3.14
CA TYR A 122 -18.65 -5.73 -2.41
C TYR A 122 -18.90 -4.93 -1.14
N ALA A 123 -20.17 -4.78 -0.74
CA ALA A 123 -20.55 -4.01 0.44
C ALA A 123 -19.95 -4.55 1.74
N PHE A 124 -19.57 -5.83 1.77
CA PHE A 124 -18.90 -6.44 2.92
C PHE A 124 -17.58 -5.72 3.28
N LEU A 125 -16.91 -5.11 2.30
CA LEU A 125 -15.67 -4.36 2.52
C LEU A 125 -15.88 -3.14 3.43
N ASN A 126 -17.07 -2.55 3.45
CA ASN A 126 -17.38 -1.36 4.25
C ASN A 126 -17.43 -1.65 5.76
N ARG A 127 -17.41 -2.91 6.17
CA ARG A 127 -17.66 -3.33 7.55
C ARG A 127 -16.54 -4.19 8.14
N MET A 128 -15.37 -4.21 7.51
CA MET A 128 -14.26 -5.03 7.99
C MET A 128 -13.08 -4.17 8.41
N ILE A 129 -12.33 -4.68 9.34
CA ILE A 129 -11.02 -4.17 9.71
C ILE A 129 -9.98 -5.04 9.01
N CYS A 130 -9.01 -4.39 8.40
CA CYS A 130 -7.94 -5.09 7.69
C CYS A 130 -6.57 -4.65 8.18
N VAL A 131 -5.60 -5.53 8.03
CA VAL A 131 -4.18 -5.25 8.21
C VAL A 131 -3.42 -5.77 7.01
N GLY A 132 -2.28 -5.15 6.71
CA GLY A 132 -1.46 -5.53 5.58
C GLY A 132 0.01 -5.72 5.94
N ALA A 133 0.65 -6.66 5.26
CA ALA A 133 2.10 -6.81 5.25
C ALA A 133 2.62 -6.39 3.88
N GLY A 134 3.52 -5.41 3.87
CA GLY A 134 4.08 -4.85 2.64
C GLY A 134 5.43 -5.42 2.29
N GLU A 135 5.73 -5.39 0.99
CA GLU A 135 7.02 -5.72 0.43
C GLU A 135 7.38 -4.66 -0.61
N ALA A 136 8.52 -3.99 -0.42
CA ALA A 136 9.01 -2.99 -1.35
C ALA A 136 9.63 -3.67 -2.57
N LEU A 137 9.24 -3.22 -3.78
CA LEU A 137 9.82 -3.65 -5.04
C LEU A 137 10.57 -2.47 -5.68
N PRO A 138 11.48 -2.73 -6.63
CA PRO A 138 12.19 -1.65 -7.34
C PRO A 138 11.26 -0.63 -8.00
N ASP A 139 10.09 -1.05 -8.48
CA ASP A 139 9.14 -0.25 -9.25
C ASP A 139 7.72 -0.29 -8.67
N GLY A 140 7.59 -0.60 -7.39
CA GLY A 140 6.29 -0.66 -6.74
C GLY A 140 6.32 -1.30 -5.37
N ALA A 141 5.21 -1.93 -5.02
CA ALA A 141 5.06 -2.66 -3.76
C ALA A 141 4.03 -3.76 -3.88
N ILE A 142 4.18 -4.78 -3.05
CA ILE A 142 3.16 -5.81 -2.84
C ILE A 142 2.60 -5.63 -1.43
N HIS A 143 1.28 -5.69 -1.32
CA HIS A 143 0.57 -5.68 -0.03
C HIS A 143 -0.24 -6.95 0.08
N ARG A 144 0.05 -7.75 1.11
CA ARG A 144 -0.76 -8.92 1.47
C ARG A 144 -1.71 -8.48 2.57
N ILE A 145 -3.00 -8.41 2.24
CA ILE A 145 -4.03 -7.82 3.09
C ILE A 145 -4.91 -8.92 3.65
N ASP A 146 -5.02 -8.91 4.98
CA ASP A 146 -5.86 -9.83 5.75
C ASP A 146 -7.03 -9.07 6.38
N GLU A 147 -8.18 -9.72 6.41
CA GLU A 147 -9.34 -9.34 7.21
C GLU A 147 -9.14 -9.82 8.65
N ILE A 148 -9.43 -8.97 9.62
CA ILE A 148 -9.43 -9.33 11.04
C ILE A 148 -10.82 -9.91 11.40
N LEU A 149 -10.82 -11.06 12.06
CA LEU A 149 -12.04 -11.78 12.45
C LEU A 149 -12.35 -11.62 13.93
#